data_3272261427d07a00d86067bb493f8fbd
#
_entry.id   3272261427d07a00d86067bb493f8fbd
#
_cell.length_a   1.000
_cell.length_b   1.000
_cell.length_c   1.000
_cell.angle_alpha   90.00
_cell.angle_beta   90.00
_cell.angle_gamma   90.00
#
_symmetry.space_group_name_H-M   'P 1'
#
loop_
_entity.id
_entity.type
_entity.pdbx_description
1 polymer ?
#
loop_
_entity_poly.entity_id
_entity_poly.type
_entity_poly.pdbx_seq_one_letter_code
_entity_poly.pdbx_strand_id
1 'polypeptide(L)'
;MLGPIWPKLDLGLESDEDILEQFVAHTPELEQEIRLVFSDLSTIVREYEGSVDWIESLKARGYHTYYLSNYGERIRREASKELSFLSHMDGGIMSYTVHLAKPDPAIYQTLLDRYGLKAEECVFLYDTVRNVEAAQALGIAGIVVTSQEQAKKELETLL
;
A
#
# COMPACT_ATOMS: atom_id res chain seq x y z
N MET A 1 7.11 8.92 -14.69
CA MET A 1 6.08 9.31 -13.68
C MET A 1 4.75 8.75 -14.16
N LEU A 2 4.02 7.97 -13.33
CA LEU A 2 2.85 7.18 -13.77
C LEU A 2 1.57 8.02 -14.10
N GLY A 3 1.71 9.33 -14.29
CA GLY A 3 0.64 10.22 -14.75
C GLY A 3 -0.61 10.27 -13.86
N PRO A 4 -1.65 11.01 -14.28
CA PRO A 4 -2.89 11.19 -13.51
C PRO A 4 -3.84 9.96 -13.56
N ILE A 5 -3.52 8.93 -14.37
CA ILE A 5 -4.40 7.77 -14.58
C ILE A 5 -4.18 6.71 -13.48
N TRP A 6 -2.93 6.50 -13.03
CA TRP A 6 -2.62 5.50 -12.03
C TRP A 6 -3.42 5.64 -10.71
N PRO A 7 -3.63 6.85 -10.15
CA PRO A 7 -4.48 7.02 -8.97
C PRO A 7 -5.92 6.54 -9.15
N LYS A 8 -6.45 6.54 -10.38
CA LYS A 8 -7.81 6.04 -10.65
C LYS A 8 -7.88 4.52 -10.51
N LEU A 9 -6.83 3.80 -10.93
CA LEU A 9 -6.69 2.35 -10.70
C LEU A 9 -6.72 2.04 -9.20
N ASP A 10 -5.98 2.81 -8.40
CA ASP A 10 -5.93 2.66 -6.94
C ASP A 10 -7.28 2.90 -6.26
N LEU A 11 -8.13 3.74 -6.84
CA LEU A 11 -9.46 4.02 -6.29
C LEU A 11 -10.51 2.96 -6.66
N GLY A 12 -10.28 2.14 -7.69
CA GLY A 12 -11.19 1.09 -8.12
C GLY A 12 -12.57 1.59 -8.56
N LEU A 13 -12.64 2.81 -9.12
CA LEU A 13 -13.88 3.45 -9.58
C LEU A 13 -14.16 3.20 -11.06
N GLU A 14 -13.17 2.81 -11.82
CA GLU A 14 -13.24 2.56 -13.25
C GLU A 14 -12.81 1.11 -13.54
N SER A 15 -13.27 0.53 -14.66
CA SER A 15 -12.87 -0.82 -15.04
C SER A 15 -11.40 -0.88 -15.46
N ASP A 16 -10.78 -2.07 -15.32
CA ASP A 16 -9.40 -2.30 -15.75
C ASP A 16 -9.21 -2.01 -17.25
N GLU A 17 -10.23 -2.26 -18.07
CA GLU A 17 -10.25 -1.98 -19.51
C GLU A 17 -10.24 -0.47 -19.78
N ASP A 18 -11.11 0.29 -19.10
CA ASP A 18 -11.18 1.75 -19.24
C ASP A 18 -9.86 2.40 -18.82
N ILE A 19 -9.25 1.91 -17.76
CA ILE A 19 -7.94 2.38 -17.29
C ILE A 19 -6.86 2.08 -18.32
N LEU A 20 -6.83 0.86 -18.89
CA LEU A 20 -5.88 0.49 -19.92
C LEU A 20 -6.00 1.40 -21.14
N GLU A 21 -7.23 1.61 -21.65
CA GLU A 21 -7.46 2.48 -22.81
C GLU A 21 -7.09 3.95 -22.53
N GLN A 22 -7.25 4.44 -21.29
CA GLN A 22 -6.77 5.77 -20.90
C GLN A 22 -5.23 5.87 -20.93
N PHE A 23 -4.51 4.82 -20.50
CA PHE A 23 -3.05 4.78 -20.62
C PHE A 23 -2.60 4.79 -22.08
N VAL A 24 -3.23 3.99 -22.92
CA VAL A 24 -2.94 3.93 -24.36
C VAL A 24 -3.25 5.28 -25.03
N ALA A 25 -4.39 5.90 -24.71
CA ALA A 25 -4.75 7.20 -25.26
C ALA A 25 -3.82 8.34 -24.80
N HIS A 26 -3.26 8.23 -23.59
CA HIS A 26 -2.32 9.23 -23.06
C HIS A 26 -0.93 9.12 -23.66
N THR A 27 -0.50 7.92 -24.06
CA THR A 27 0.84 7.65 -24.58
C THR A 27 0.76 6.61 -25.71
N PRO A 28 0.15 6.96 -26.85
CA PRO A 28 -0.14 6.00 -27.92
C PRO A 28 1.11 5.39 -28.56
N GLU A 29 2.24 6.08 -28.49
CA GLU A 29 3.53 5.57 -28.96
C GLU A 29 4.07 4.37 -28.17
N LEU A 30 3.55 4.13 -26.96
CA LEU A 30 3.91 3.00 -26.08
C LEU A 30 2.76 1.99 -25.92
N GLU A 31 1.81 1.95 -26.85
CA GLU A 31 0.64 1.06 -26.73
C GLU A 31 1.03 -0.40 -26.51
N GLN A 32 2.01 -0.91 -27.26
CA GLN A 32 2.42 -2.32 -27.16
C GLN A 32 3.02 -2.64 -25.79
N GLU A 33 3.86 -1.76 -25.25
CA GLU A 33 4.48 -1.88 -23.94
C GLU A 33 3.44 -1.77 -22.82
N ILE A 34 2.51 -0.84 -22.94
CA ILE A 34 1.40 -0.67 -21.99
C ILE A 34 0.55 -1.95 -21.95
N ARG A 35 0.12 -2.46 -23.10
CA ARG A 35 -0.67 -3.70 -23.16
C ARG A 35 0.12 -4.91 -22.66
N LEU A 36 1.44 -4.95 -22.89
CA LEU A 36 2.30 -6.00 -22.35
C LEU A 36 2.36 -5.95 -20.81
N VAL A 37 2.56 -4.78 -20.23
CA VAL A 37 2.54 -4.61 -18.75
C VAL A 37 1.19 -5.00 -18.18
N PHE A 38 0.11 -4.57 -18.81
CA PHE A 38 -1.25 -4.90 -18.39
C PHE A 38 -1.64 -6.36 -18.67
N SER A 39 -0.86 -7.13 -19.44
CA SER A 39 -1.12 -8.56 -19.63
C SER A 39 -0.84 -9.40 -18.38
N ASP A 40 0.09 -8.95 -17.53
CA ASP A 40 0.43 -9.59 -16.24
C ASP A 40 0.96 -8.55 -15.25
N LEU A 41 0.09 -8.03 -14.40
CA LEU A 41 0.43 -7.04 -13.38
C LEU A 41 1.13 -7.65 -12.15
N SER A 42 1.20 -8.97 -12.02
CA SER A 42 1.93 -9.61 -10.92
C SER A 42 3.43 -9.29 -10.97
N THR A 43 3.96 -9.05 -12.17
CA THR A 43 5.39 -8.78 -12.41
C THR A 43 5.89 -7.45 -11.79
N ILE A 44 4.97 -6.52 -11.47
CA ILE A 44 5.32 -5.23 -10.84
C ILE A 44 5.39 -5.30 -9.32
N VAL A 45 5.04 -6.45 -8.73
CA VAL A 45 5.00 -6.66 -7.27
C VAL A 45 6.09 -7.64 -6.87
N ARG A 46 6.72 -7.37 -5.73
CA ARG A 46 7.71 -8.27 -5.14
C ARG A 46 7.65 -8.21 -3.63
N GLU A 47 7.60 -9.38 -3.00
CA GLU A 47 7.82 -9.49 -1.55
C GLU A 47 9.29 -9.24 -1.21
N TYR A 48 9.54 -8.50 -0.13
CA TYR A 48 10.89 -8.38 0.43
C TYR A 48 11.21 -9.60 1.28
N GLU A 49 12.43 -10.13 1.11
CA GLU A 49 12.93 -11.24 1.92
C GLU A 49 12.87 -10.91 3.42
N GLY A 50 12.37 -11.85 4.23
CA GLY A 50 12.23 -11.67 5.67
C GLY A 50 11.05 -10.81 6.12
N SER A 51 10.10 -10.47 5.22
CA SER A 51 8.89 -9.72 5.58
C SER A 51 8.04 -10.51 6.57
N VAL A 52 7.80 -11.80 6.32
CA VAL A 52 7.01 -12.67 7.21
C VAL A 52 7.68 -12.79 8.57
N ASP A 53 8.99 -13.07 8.61
CA ASP A 53 9.72 -13.20 9.88
C ASP A 53 9.65 -11.93 10.73
N TRP A 54 9.70 -10.77 10.09
CA TRP A 54 9.58 -9.50 10.79
C TRP A 54 8.16 -9.29 11.36
N ILE A 55 7.13 -9.54 10.56
CA ILE A 55 5.73 -9.48 11.01
C ILE A 55 5.52 -10.41 12.20
N GLU A 56 5.91 -11.67 12.11
CA GLU A 56 5.76 -12.66 13.17
C GLU A 56 6.55 -12.27 14.44
N SER A 57 7.74 -11.67 14.29
CA SER A 57 8.53 -11.21 15.43
C SER A 57 7.85 -10.07 16.21
N LEU A 58 7.18 -9.16 15.52
CA LEU A 58 6.39 -8.08 16.14
C LEU A 58 5.18 -8.66 16.85
N LYS A 59 4.45 -9.57 16.21
CA LYS A 59 3.28 -10.24 16.81
C LYS A 59 3.65 -11.06 18.04
N ALA A 60 4.78 -11.76 18.03
CA ALA A 60 5.28 -12.50 19.19
C ALA A 60 5.60 -11.59 20.40
N ARG A 61 5.87 -10.30 20.16
CA ARG A 61 6.06 -9.27 21.20
C ARG A 61 4.76 -8.59 21.65
N GLY A 62 3.60 -8.99 21.06
CA GLY A 62 2.28 -8.47 21.40
C GLY A 62 1.85 -7.26 20.57
N TYR A 63 2.58 -6.89 19.52
CA TYR A 63 2.16 -5.84 18.59
C TYR A 63 1.22 -6.39 17.53
N HIS A 64 0.31 -5.53 17.06
CA HIS A 64 -0.55 -5.81 15.92
C HIS A 64 0.00 -5.17 14.66
N THR A 65 -0.17 -5.85 13.52
CA THR A 65 0.33 -5.39 12.22
C THR A 65 -0.81 -5.27 11.21
N TYR A 66 -0.90 -4.11 10.57
CA TYR A 66 -1.94 -3.81 9.58
C TYR A 66 -1.32 -3.25 8.30
N TYR A 67 -1.93 -3.58 7.16
CA TYR A 67 -1.53 -2.95 5.90
C TYR A 67 -2.47 -1.80 5.52
N LEU A 68 -1.89 -0.74 4.93
CA LEU A 68 -2.62 0.39 4.35
C LEU A 68 -1.97 0.74 3.00
N SER A 69 -2.57 0.31 1.91
CA SER A 69 -1.95 0.38 0.59
C SER A 69 -2.86 1.01 -0.46
N ASN A 70 -2.27 1.89 -1.29
CA ASN A 70 -2.88 2.30 -2.54
C ASN A 70 -2.68 1.18 -3.55
N TYR A 71 -3.77 0.50 -3.93
CA TYR A 71 -3.67 -0.75 -4.67
C TYR A 71 -4.93 -1.00 -5.50
N GLY A 72 -4.78 -1.31 -6.78
CA GLY A 72 -5.88 -1.70 -7.64
C GLY A 72 -6.32 -3.16 -7.43
N GLU A 73 -7.61 -3.45 -7.64
CA GLU A 73 -8.18 -4.78 -7.45
C GLU A 73 -7.48 -5.84 -8.29
N ARG A 74 -7.24 -5.55 -9.57
CA ARG A 74 -6.59 -6.48 -10.50
C ARG A 74 -5.18 -6.84 -10.05
N ILE A 75 -4.37 -5.86 -9.66
CA ILE A 75 -3.01 -6.11 -9.16
C ILE A 75 -3.07 -7.00 -7.91
N ARG A 76 -4.02 -6.73 -6.98
CA ARG A 76 -4.23 -7.55 -5.78
C ARG A 76 -4.57 -9.01 -6.12
N ARG A 77 -5.38 -9.23 -7.14
CA ARG A 77 -5.78 -10.57 -7.60
C ARG A 77 -4.62 -11.29 -8.29
N GLU A 78 -3.96 -10.64 -9.24
CA GLU A 78 -2.87 -11.22 -10.04
C GLU A 78 -1.60 -11.46 -9.20
N ALA A 79 -1.24 -10.54 -8.29
CA ALA A 79 -0.08 -10.65 -7.40
C ALA A 79 -0.40 -11.35 -6.07
N SER A 80 -1.40 -12.21 -6.02
CA SER A 80 -1.83 -12.87 -4.77
C SER A 80 -0.73 -13.69 -4.11
N LYS A 81 0.17 -14.27 -4.89
CA LYS A 81 1.32 -15.04 -4.41
C LYS A 81 2.38 -14.12 -3.77
N GLU A 82 2.72 -13.04 -4.43
CA GLU A 82 3.69 -12.03 -3.97
C GLU A 82 3.20 -11.26 -2.73
N LEU A 83 1.89 -11.27 -2.52
CA LEU A 83 1.21 -10.65 -1.38
C LEU A 83 0.80 -11.67 -0.30
N SER A 84 1.36 -12.88 -0.33
CA SER A 84 1.03 -13.95 0.64
C SER A 84 1.34 -13.54 2.08
N PHE A 85 2.36 -12.71 2.30
CA PHE A 85 2.73 -12.17 3.62
C PHE A 85 1.60 -11.41 4.32
N LEU A 86 0.63 -10.88 3.57
CA LEU A 86 -0.52 -10.19 4.15
C LEU A 86 -1.39 -11.10 5.02
N SER A 87 -1.35 -12.41 4.80
CA SER A 87 -2.08 -13.39 5.63
C SER A 87 -1.50 -13.54 7.04
N HIS A 88 -0.26 -13.06 7.26
CA HIS A 88 0.39 -13.03 8.57
C HIS A 88 0.04 -11.76 9.36
N MET A 89 -0.53 -10.75 8.70
CA MET A 89 -0.96 -9.51 9.34
C MET A 89 -2.38 -9.64 9.92
N ASP A 90 -2.72 -8.79 10.88
CA ASP A 90 -4.01 -8.82 11.59
C ASP A 90 -5.14 -8.22 10.74
N GLY A 91 -4.82 -7.59 9.60
CA GLY A 91 -5.76 -7.04 8.65
C GLY A 91 -5.22 -5.82 7.94
N GLY A 92 -6.12 -5.03 7.34
CA GLY A 92 -5.72 -3.78 6.67
C GLY A 92 -6.73 -3.28 5.64
N ILE A 93 -6.30 -2.28 4.88
CA ILE A 93 -7.09 -1.65 3.83
C ILE A 93 -6.28 -1.58 2.54
N MET A 94 -6.88 -2.05 1.45
CA MET A 94 -6.51 -1.72 0.08
C MET A 94 -7.42 -0.61 -0.42
N SER A 95 -6.88 0.44 -1.02
CA SER A 95 -7.62 1.66 -1.40
C SER A 95 -8.86 1.39 -2.24
N TYR A 96 -8.78 0.45 -3.20
CA TYR A 96 -9.92 0.08 -4.05
C TYR A 96 -11.13 -0.45 -3.27
N THR A 97 -10.93 -1.00 -2.06
CA THR A 97 -12.03 -1.56 -1.24
C THR A 97 -12.85 -0.48 -0.51
N VAL A 98 -12.32 0.73 -0.42
CA VAL A 98 -12.94 1.86 0.28
C VAL A 98 -13.04 3.10 -0.59
N HIS A 99 -12.52 3.05 -1.83
CA HIS A 99 -12.46 4.15 -2.78
C HIS A 99 -11.78 5.42 -2.24
N LEU A 100 -10.81 5.22 -1.35
CA LEU A 100 -9.98 6.25 -0.74
C LEU A 100 -8.52 5.90 -0.95
N ALA A 101 -7.65 6.88 -1.15
CA ALA A 101 -6.22 6.65 -1.39
C ALA A 101 -5.36 7.61 -0.57
N LYS A 102 -4.22 7.13 -0.06
CA LYS A 102 -3.21 8.01 0.54
C LYS A 102 -2.74 9.05 -0.48
N PRO A 103 -2.54 10.31 -0.08
CA PRO A 103 -2.45 10.84 1.29
C PRO A 103 -3.77 11.39 1.87
N ASP A 104 -4.96 11.06 1.31
CA ASP A 104 -6.21 11.53 1.87
C ASP A 104 -6.34 11.08 3.35
N PRO A 105 -6.55 11.99 4.32
CA PRO A 105 -6.72 11.63 5.73
C PRO A 105 -7.82 10.61 5.98
N ALA A 106 -8.84 10.58 5.15
CA ALA A 106 -9.99 9.68 5.31
C ALA A 106 -9.60 8.19 5.26
N ILE A 107 -8.59 7.79 4.48
CA ILE A 107 -8.18 6.38 4.43
C ILE A 107 -7.51 5.92 5.72
N TYR A 108 -6.72 6.80 6.37
CA TYR A 108 -6.09 6.52 7.66
C TYR A 108 -7.15 6.43 8.75
N GLN A 109 -8.09 7.39 8.78
CA GLN A 109 -9.19 7.38 9.74
C GLN A 109 -10.05 6.12 9.57
N THR A 110 -10.30 5.69 8.33
CA THR A 110 -11.03 4.45 8.03
C THR A 110 -10.31 3.22 8.60
N LEU A 111 -8.97 3.18 8.56
CA LEU A 111 -8.19 2.10 9.17
C LEU A 111 -8.31 2.13 10.70
N LEU A 112 -8.12 3.31 11.31
CA LEU A 112 -8.22 3.47 12.77
C LEU A 112 -9.60 3.04 13.27
N ASP A 113 -10.68 3.51 12.64
CA ASP A 113 -12.06 3.21 13.02
C ASP A 113 -12.38 1.71 12.83
N ARG A 114 -11.94 1.09 11.72
CA ARG A 114 -12.22 -0.31 11.40
C ARG A 114 -11.65 -1.27 12.41
N TYR A 115 -10.47 -0.98 12.94
CA TYR A 115 -9.76 -1.87 13.87
C TYR A 115 -9.74 -1.33 15.31
N GLY A 116 -10.43 -0.21 15.58
CA GLY A 116 -10.50 0.38 16.93
C GLY A 116 -9.15 0.87 17.44
N LEU A 117 -8.29 1.38 16.53
CA LEU A 117 -6.94 1.81 16.83
C LEU A 117 -6.93 3.26 17.32
N LYS A 118 -6.02 3.59 18.24
CA LYS A 118 -5.73 4.95 18.63
C LYS A 118 -4.49 5.44 17.88
N ALA A 119 -4.58 6.63 17.27
CA ALA A 119 -3.51 7.16 16.44
C ALA A 119 -2.16 7.24 17.19
N GLU A 120 -2.20 7.68 18.44
CA GLU A 120 -1.02 7.82 19.33
C GLU A 120 -0.36 6.49 19.74
N GLU A 121 -1.04 5.36 19.51
CA GLU A 121 -0.53 4.01 19.75
C GLU A 121 -0.04 3.34 18.45
N CYS A 122 -0.06 4.06 17.32
CA CYS A 122 0.27 3.53 16.00
C CYS A 122 1.56 4.13 15.42
N VAL A 123 2.28 3.31 14.66
CA VAL A 123 3.42 3.74 13.84
C VAL A 123 3.13 3.38 12.38
N PHE A 124 3.23 4.36 11.48
CA PHE A 124 3.06 4.18 10.04
C PHE A 124 4.42 4.17 9.35
N LEU A 125 4.76 3.05 8.70
CA LEU A 125 5.99 2.86 7.93
C LEU A 125 5.66 2.92 6.43
N TYR A 126 6.22 3.90 5.72
CA TYR A 126 5.97 4.03 4.29
C TYR A 126 7.11 4.77 3.58
N ASP A 127 7.30 4.50 2.28
CA ASP A 127 8.41 5.07 1.48
C ASP A 127 8.15 6.49 0.95
N THR A 128 6.89 6.91 0.89
CA THR A 128 6.49 8.19 0.33
C THR A 128 6.26 9.23 1.43
N VAL A 129 7.12 10.23 1.50
CA VAL A 129 7.13 11.29 2.54
C VAL A 129 5.74 11.89 2.77
N ARG A 130 5.05 12.34 1.71
CA ARG A 130 3.70 12.95 1.82
C ARG A 130 2.66 12.04 2.48
N ASN A 131 2.80 10.72 2.33
CA ASN A 131 1.88 9.77 2.95
C ASN A 131 2.19 9.61 4.44
N VAL A 132 3.47 9.68 4.83
CA VAL A 132 3.90 9.68 6.23
C VAL A 132 3.47 10.97 6.93
N GLU A 133 3.66 12.13 6.28
CA GLU A 133 3.21 13.43 6.80
C GLU A 133 1.69 13.47 7.02
N ALA A 134 0.90 12.87 6.12
CA ALA A 134 -0.54 12.78 6.30
C ALA A 134 -0.95 11.92 7.50
N ALA A 135 -0.25 10.81 7.77
CA ALA A 135 -0.44 10.01 8.97
C ALA A 135 -0.07 10.78 10.24
N GLN A 136 1.06 11.50 10.22
CA GLN A 136 1.53 12.31 11.34
C GLN A 136 0.56 13.45 11.69
N ALA A 137 -0.08 14.05 10.69
CA ALA A 137 -1.11 15.06 10.91
C ALA A 137 -2.33 14.55 11.68
N LEU A 138 -2.55 13.23 11.72
CA LEU A 138 -3.59 12.56 12.51
C LEU A 138 -3.09 12.04 13.87
N GLY A 139 -1.83 12.30 14.22
CA GLY A 139 -1.24 11.85 15.49
C GLY A 139 -0.61 10.45 15.43
N ILE A 140 -0.54 9.81 14.27
CA ILE A 140 0.15 8.53 14.05
C ILE A 140 1.66 8.81 13.96
N ALA A 141 2.50 8.12 14.73
CA ALA A 141 3.94 8.21 14.51
C ALA A 141 4.32 7.70 13.12
N GLY A 142 5.30 8.33 12.46
CA GLY A 142 5.62 8.02 11.06
C GLY A 142 7.11 7.79 10.84
N ILE A 143 7.43 6.73 10.08
CA ILE A 143 8.79 6.41 9.62
C ILE A 143 8.81 6.45 8.09
N VAL A 144 9.67 7.31 7.51
CA VAL A 144 9.92 7.28 6.07
C VAL A 144 10.90 6.15 5.78
N VAL A 145 10.43 5.12 5.10
CA VAL A 145 11.21 3.91 4.81
C VAL A 145 12.13 4.13 3.62
N THR A 146 13.42 3.96 3.81
CA THR A 146 14.46 3.97 2.77
C THR A 146 15.09 2.59 2.57
N SER A 147 15.04 1.75 3.59
CA SER A 147 15.40 0.33 3.55
C SER A 147 14.71 -0.43 4.69
N GLN A 148 14.62 -1.75 4.55
CA GLN A 148 14.05 -2.59 5.62
C GLN A 148 14.89 -2.53 6.91
N GLU A 149 16.21 -2.46 6.79
CA GLU A 149 17.12 -2.37 7.94
C GLU A 149 16.95 -1.05 8.71
N GLN A 150 16.89 0.07 7.99
CA GLN A 150 16.61 1.39 8.58
C GLN A 150 15.25 1.38 9.27
N ALA A 151 14.20 0.88 8.60
CA ALA A 151 12.85 0.85 9.17
C ALA A 151 12.78 0.02 10.46
N LYS A 152 13.42 -1.16 10.50
CA LYS A 152 13.53 -1.98 11.71
C LYS A 152 14.22 -1.23 12.85
N LYS A 153 15.35 -0.59 12.56
CA LYS A 153 16.13 0.14 13.55
C LYS A 153 15.37 1.34 14.14
N GLU A 154 14.70 2.11 13.30
CA GLU A 154 13.93 3.27 13.76
C GLU A 154 12.68 2.83 14.53
N LEU A 155 12.00 1.79 14.06
CA LEU A 155 10.83 1.25 14.77
C LEU A 155 11.19 0.83 16.19
N GLU A 156 12.33 0.15 16.41
CA GLU A 156 12.79 -0.26 17.76
C GLU A 156 13.00 0.92 18.71
N THR A 157 13.15 2.14 18.22
CA THR A 157 13.27 3.32 19.09
C THR A 157 11.91 3.87 19.57
N LEU A 158 10.82 3.40 18.95
CA LEU A 158 9.46 3.84 19.24
C LEU A 158 8.66 2.78 20.04
N LEU A 159 9.14 1.53 20.06
CA LEU A 159 8.53 0.40 20.77
C LEU A 159 9.10 0.23 22.18
#